data_15094516a54299cd3606d78a7a8cf097
#
_entry.id   15094516a54299cd3606d78a7a8cf097
#
_cell.length_a   1.000
_cell.length_b   1.000
_cell.length_c   1.000
_cell.angle_alpha   90.00
_cell.angle_beta   90.00
_cell.angle_gamma   90.00
#
_symmetry.space_group_name_H-M   'P 1'
#
loop_
_entity.id
_entity.type
_entity.pdbx_description
1 polymer ?
#
loop_
_entity_poly.entity_id
_entity_poly.type
_entity_poly.pdbx_seq_one_letter_code
_entity_poly.pdbx_strand_id
1 'polypeptide(L)'
;MIRIERVINFFFYINVVLYMFSLSNIPFLFHMEFINVIPTVLGLLAYMMYYYKARKLPTNSIPSLLLLLLYTFFVVLFWKKFDIDWSLVSILIYVPLIESENKGFIRGLILVKLFVLMIVVVLSLLGIITDTVYLKLSDVSHSLGFFHPNTLGAVSLSIFFDCFILFQE
;
A
#
# COMPACT_ATOMS: atom_id res chain seq x y z
N MET A 1 3.69 -25.75 12.14
CA MET A 1 4.79 -24.82 11.75
C MET A 1 4.22 -23.78 10.80
N ILE A 2 4.18 -22.51 11.20
CA ILE A 2 3.65 -21.42 10.35
C ILE A 2 4.62 -21.26 9.18
N ARG A 3 4.10 -21.29 7.94
CA ARG A 3 4.94 -21.02 6.76
C ARG A 3 5.32 -19.54 6.79
N ILE A 4 6.61 -19.22 6.66
CA ILE A 4 7.10 -17.82 6.64
C ILE A 4 6.40 -16.99 5.58
N GLU A 5 6.09 -17.56 4.42
CA GLU A 5 5.33 -16.92 3.35
C GLU A 5 3.99 -16.35 3.85
N ARG A 6 3.26 -17.07 4.73
CA ARG A 6 2.01 -16.56 5.31
C ARG A 6 2.23 -15.36 6.21
N VAL A 7 3.35 -15.33 6.95
CA VAL A 7 3.69 -14.19 7.81
C VAL A 7 4.07 -12.98 6.97
N ILE A 8 4.84 -13.17 5.89
CA ILE A 8 5.20 -12.12 4.94
C ILE A 8 3.94 -11.55 4.28
N ASN A 9 3.07 -12.41 3.76
CA ASN A 9 1.81 -12.00 3.13
C ASN A 9 0.92 -11.24 4.11
N PHE A 10 0.83 -11.68 5.36
CA PHE A 10 0.07 -11.01 6.41
C PHE A 10 0.62 -9.61 6.68
N PHE A 11 1.93 -9.44 6.82
CA PHE A 11 2.55 -8.12 7.01
C PHE A 11 2.32 -7.22 5.80
N PHE A 12 2.36 -7.78 4.59
CA PHE A 12 2.05 -7.01 3.39
C PHE A 12 0.59 -6.55 3.35
N TYR A 13 -0.36 -7.40 3.73
CA TYR A 13 -1.77 -7.01 3.82
C TYR A 13 -1.99 -5.89 4.85
N ILE A 14 -1.31 -5.95 6.01
CA ILE A 14 -1.32 -4.84 6.97
C ILE A 14 -0.79 -3.55 6.32
N ASN A 15 0.31 -3.64 5.57
CA ASN A 15 0.85 -2.50 4.84
C ASN A 15 -0.20 -1.89 3.90
N VAL A 16 -0.87 -2.72 3.09
CA VAL A 16 -1.91 -2.26 2.16
C VAL A 16 -3.08 -1.60 2.90
N VAL A 17 -3.52 -2.18 4.01
CA VAL A 17 -4.59 -1.61 4.86
C VAL A 17 -4.19 -0.23 5.38
N LEU A 18 -3.02 -0.11 5.99
CA LEU A 18 -2.53 1.14 6.56
C LEU A 18 -2.33 2.20 5.46
N TYR A 19 -1.78 1.81 4.33
CA TYR A 19 -1.61 2.70 3.18
C TYR A 19 -2.96 3.23 2.66
N MET A 20 -3.94 2.35 2.44
CA MET A 20 -5.26 2.78 1.96
C MET A 20 -5.97 3.69 2.96
N PHE A 21 -5.86 3.40 4.27
CA PHE A 21 -6.40 4.29 5.29
C PHE A 21 -5.67 5.63 5.34
N SER A 22 -4.37 5.69 5.12
CA SER A 22 -3.62 6.94 5.04
C SER A 22 -4.06 7.83 3.86
N LEU A 23 -4.66 7.25 2.84
CA LEU A 23 -5.25 7.97 1.69
C LEU A 23 -6.69 8.43 1.94
N SER A 24 -7.27 8.13 3.10
CA SER A 24 -8.64 8.47 3.46
C SER A 24 -8.72 9.67 4.40
N ASN A 25 -9.88 10.33 4.44
CA ASN A 25 -10.16 11.47 5.31
C ASN A 25 -10.49 11.04 6.75
N ILE A 26 -9.94 9.96 7.27
CA ILE A 26 -10.16 9.51 8.66
C ILE A 26 -9.36 10.41 9.61
N PRO A 27 -10.00 11.26 10.45
CA PRO A 27 -9.31 12.31 11.21
C PRO A 27 -8.27 11.77 12.18
N PHE A 28 -8.51 10.59 12.77
CA PHE A 28 -7.61 9.97 13.73
C PHE A 28 -6.26 9.58 13.10
N LEU A 29 -6.25 9.26 11.80
CA LEU A 29 -5.04 8.80 11.11
C LEU A 29 -4.15 9.96 10.64
N PHE A 30 -4.71 11.16 10.47
CA PHE A 30 -3.95 12.35 10.06
C PHE A 30 -2.84 12.78 11.03
N HIS A 31 -3.02 12.51 12.32
CA HIS A 31 -2.06 12.92 13.34
C HIS A 31 -1.02 11.83 13.67
N MET A 32 -1.09 10.69 13.01
CA MET A 32 -0.17 9.57 13.25
C MET A 32 0.88 9.46 12.13
N GLU A 33 1.88 10.32 12.14
CA GLU A 33 3.04 10.20 11.24
C GLU A 33 3.69 8.81 11.27
N PHE A 34 3.58 8.13 12.42
CA PHE A 34 4.08 6.77 12.62
C PHE A 34 3.38 5.69 11.80
N ILE A 35 2.13 5.90 11.35
CA ILE A 35 1.39 4.88 10.59
C ILE A 35 2.14 4.49 9.32
N ASN A 36 2.78 5.43 8.66
CA ASN A 36 3.52 5.18 7.44
C ASN A 36 4.89 4.50 7.67
N VAL A 37 5.41 4.59 8.90
CA VAL A 37 6.70 3.96 9.28
C VAL A 37 6.49 2.49 9.68
N ILE A 38 5.36 2.16 10.32
CA ILE A 38 5.07 0.78 10.79
C ILE A 38 5.22 -0.27 9.67
N PRO A 39 4.64 -0.08 8.47
CA PRO A 39 4.80 -1.04 7.37
C PRO A 39 6.26 -1.26 6.96
N THR A 40 7.07 -0.21 6.98
CA THR A 40 8.49 -0.28 6.66
C THR A 40 9.22 -1.15 7.69
N VAL A 41 8.96 -0.96 8.98
CA VAL A 41 9.56 -1.77 10.06
C VAL A 41 9.13 -3.23 9.94
N LEU A 42 7.85 -3.50 9.70
CA LEU A 42 7.34 -4.86 9.49
C LEU A 42 7.97 -5.51 8.25
N GLY A 43 8.17 -4.74 7.18
CA GLY A 43 8.87 -5.21 5.97
C GLY A 43 10.31 -5.60 6.23
N LEU A 44 11.05 -4.81 6.99
CA LEU A 44 12.42 -5.12 7.40
C LEU A 44 12.47 -6.39 8.26
N LEU A 45 11.54 -6.54 9.21
CA LEU A 45 11.41 -7.77 10.01
C LEU A 45 11.13 -8.99 9.13
N ALA A 46 10.23 -8.87 8.16
CA ALA A 46 9.93 -9.92 7.19
C ALA A 46 11.18 -10.31 6.38
N TYR A 47 11.98 -9.31 5.97
CA TYR A 47 13.24 -9.54 5.27
C TYR A 47 14.26 -10.31 6.13
N MET A 48 14.40 -9.92 7.39
CA MET A 48 15.28 -10.62 8.34
C MET A 48 14.82 -12.06 8.58
N MET A 49 13.51 -12.29 8.73
CA MET A 49 12.95 -13.63 8.89
C MET A 49 13.19 -14.50 7.64
N TYR A 50 13.02 -13.94 6.45
CA TYR A 50 13.30 -14.63 5.20
C TYR A 50 14.77 -15.02 5.11
N TYR A 51 15.68 -14.06 5.31
CA TYR A 51 17.13 -14.30 5.26
C TYR A 51 17.58 -15.33 6.29
N TYR A 52 17.08 -15.25 7.52
CA TYR A 52 17.41 -16.20 8.57
C TYR A 52 17.07 -17.65 8.18
N LYS A 53 15.91 -17.84 7.54
CA LYS A 53 15.45 -19.16 7.10
C LYS A 53 16.14 -19.64 5.83
N ALA A 54 16.14 -18.81 4.80
CA ALA A 54 16.62 -19.18 3.47
C ALA A 54 18.14 -19.15 3.34
N ARG A 55 18.83 -18.43 4.26
CA ARG A 55 20.28 -18.14 4.21
C ARG A 55 20.72 -17.51 2.87
N LYS A 56 19.80 -16.90 2.15
CA LYS A 56 20.02 -16.21 0.88
C LYS A 56 19.08 -15.03 0.78
N LEU A 57 19.46 -14.03 -0.01
CA LEU A 57 18.58 -12.92 -0.34
C LEU A 57 17.48 -13.35 -1.32
N PRO A 58 16.28 -12.74 -1.27
CA PRO A 58 15.26 -12.96 -2.29
C PRO A 58 15.78 -12.62 -3.70
N THR A 59 15.29 -13.31 -4.71
CA THR A 59 15.81 -13.24 -6.09
C THR A 59 15.75 -11.82 -6.67
N ASN A 60 14.72 -11.06 -6.32
CA ASN A 60 14.50 -9.70 -6.82
C ASN A 60 15.01 -8.59 -5.87
N SER A 61 15.88 -8.95 -4.91
CA SER A 61 16.39 -7.98 -3.93
C SER A 61 17.28 -6.92 -4.55
N ILE A 62 18.13 -7.31 -5.52
CA ILE A 62 19.08 -6.38 -6.14
C ILE A 62 18.36 -5.25 -6.89
N PRO A 63 17.40 -5.50 -7.80
CA PRO A 63 16.64 -4.43 -8.45
C PRO A 63 15.93 -3.52 -7.46
N SER A 64 15.28 -4.09 -6.43
CA SER A 64 14.55 -3.31 -5.42
C SER A 64 15.47 -2.45 -4.58
N LEU A 65 16.64 -2.96 -4.19
CA LEU A 65 17.65 -2.19 -3.47
C LEU A 65 18.22 -1.05 -4.33
N LEU A 66 18.45 -1.30 -5.62
CA LEU A 66 18.88 -0.24 -6.55
C LEU A 66 17.83 0.86 -6.68
N LEU A 67 16.55 0.49 -6.81
CA LEU A 67 15.46 1.46 -6.86
C LEU A 67 15.34 2.24 -5.54
N LEU A 68 15.50 1.58 -4.39
CA LEU A 68 15.49 2.23 -3.09
C LEU A 68 16.66 3.20 -2.94
N LEU A 69 17.87 2.83 -3.36
CA LEU A 69 19.04 3.71 -3.36
C LEU A 69 18.83 4.91 -4.28
N LEU A 70 18.29 4.69 -5.47
CA LEU A 70 17.99 5.74 -6.44
C LEU A 70 16.93 6.71 -5.89
N TYR A 71 15.88 6.19 -5.26
CA TYR A 71 14.87 6.99 -4.58
C TYR A 71 15.48 7.82 -3.44
N THR A 72 16.29 7.19 -2.59
CA THR A 72 16.96 7.88 -1.47
C THR A 72 17.88 9.00 -1.98
N PHE A 73 18.61 8.74 -3.07
CA PHE A 73 19.47 9.73 -3.71
C PHE A 73 18.66 10.94 -4.20
N PHE A 74 17.51 10.73 -4.86
CA PHE A 74 16.64 11.82 -5.28
C PHE A 74 16.07 12.61 -4.09
N VAL A 75 15.62 11.92 -3.03
CA VAL A 75 15.13 12.59 -1.82
C VAL A 75 16.22 13.46 -1.20
N VAL A 76 17.46 12.97 -1.12
CA VAL A 76 18.59 13.75 -0.57
C VAL A 76 18.92 14.96 -1.45
N LEU A 77 18.95 14.80 -2.78
CA LEU A 77 19.22 15.89 -3.72
C LEU A 77 18.17 17.01 -3.65
N PHE A 78 16.93 16.62 -3.43
CA PHE A 78 15.78 17.53 -3.44
C PHE A 78 15.14 17.70 -2.05
N TRP A 79 15.90 17.46 -0.99
CA TRP A 79 15.49 17.50 0.42
C TRP A 79 14.52 18.64 0.78
N LYS A 80 14.70 19.82 0.19
CA LYS A 80 13.83 20.98 0.45
C LYS A 80 12.49 20.93 -0.30
N LYS A 81 12.29 19.97 -1.21
CA LYS A 81 11.10 19.89 -2.08
C LYS A 81 10.31 18.59 -1.93
N PHE A 82 10.90 17.56 -1.37
CA PHE A 82 10.28 16.25 -1.25
C PHE A 82 10.42 15.68 0.16
N ASP A 83 9.31 15.28 0.73
CA ASP A 83 9.27 14.46 1.93
C ASP A 83 9.47 12.98 1.59
N ILE A 84 9.96 12.20 2.56
CA ILE A 84 10.11 10.76 2.39
C ILE A 84 8.72 10.12 2.30
N ASP A 85 8.41 9.53 1.17
CA ASP A 85 7.22 8.69 1.03
C ASP A 85 7.50 7.29 1.58
N TRP A 86 7.15 7.10 2.85
CA TRP A 86 7.31 5.83 3.57
C TRP A 86 6.50 4.69 2.94
N SER A 87 5.41 4.99 2.24
CA SER A 87 4.61 3.97 1.56
C SER A 87 5.37 3.39 0.37
N LEU A 88 6.05 4.22 -0.41
CA LEU A 88 6.91 3.79 -1.51
C LEU A 88 8.11 2.99 -0.99
N VAL A 89 8.73 3.43 0.11
CA VAL A 89 9.82 2.69 0.76
C VAL A 89 9.34 1.30 1.19
N SER A 90 8.18 1.20 1.84
CA SER A 90 7.63 -0.08 2.28
C SER A 90 7.33 -1.01 1.09
N ILE A 91 6.73 -0.51 0.00
CA ILE A 91 6.47 -1.30 -1.21
C ILE A 91 7.78 -1.87 -1.77
N LEU A 92 8.82 -1.05 -1.90
CA LEU A 92 10.12 -1.51 -2.42
C LEU A 92 10.76 -2.59 -1.54
N ILE A 93 10.49 -2.58 -0.23
CA ILE A 93 10.95 -3.63 0.69
C ILE A 93 10.17 -4.93 0.51
N TYR A 94 8.84 -4.85 0.28
CA TYR A 94 8.00 -6.05 0.19
C TYR A 94 8.05 -6.74 -1.18
N VAL A 95 8.20 -6.00 -2.27
CA VAL A 95 8.19 -6.55 -3.64
C VAL A 95 9.09 -7.77 -3.82
N PRO A 96 10.36 -7.80 -3.32
CA PRO A 96 11.21 -8.98 -3.46
C PRO A 96 10.77 -10.18 -2.64
N LEU A 97 9.95 -9.97 -1.60
CA LEU A 97 9.52 -11.02 -0.67
C LEU A 97 8.25 -11.74 -1.15
N ILE A 98 7.55 -11.14 -2.12
CA ILE A 98 6.27 -11.63 -2.61
C ILE A 98 6.51 -12.53 -3.83
N GLU A 99 5.99 -13.73 -3.76
CA GLU A 99 5.89 -14.60 -4.93
C GLU A 99 4.66 -14.18 -5.75
N SER A 100 4.90 -13.46 -6.83
CA SER A 100 3.84 -12.89 -7.69
C SER A 100 2.93 -13.93 -8.35
N GLU A 101 3.38 -15.17 -8.46
CA GLU A 101 2.61 -16.27 -9.07
C GLU A 101 1.60 -16.93 -8.12
N ASN A 102 1.54 -16.48 -6.86
CA ASN A 102 0.65 -17.07 -5.87
C ASN A 102 -0.78 -16.50 -5.99
N LYS A 103 -1.66 -17.21 -6.72
CA LYS A 103 -3.08 -16.85 -6.85
C LYS A 103 -3.79 -16.63 -5.51
N GLY A 104 -3.41 -17.38 -4.47
CA GLY A 104 -3.95 -17.20 -3.13
C GLY A 104 -3.58 -15.83 -2.52
N PHE A 105 -2.36 -15.35 -2.78
CA PHE A 105 -1.92 -14.03 -2.39
C PHE A 105 -2.72 -12.94 -3.11
N ILE A 106 -2.87 -13.02 -4.43
CA ILE A 106 -3.62 -12.03 -5.22
C ILE A 106 -5.08 -11.97 -4.78
N ARG A 107 -5.75 -13.12 -4.55
CA ARG A 107 -7.11 -13.16 -3.99
C ARG A 107 -7.20 -12.48 -2.63
N GLY A 108 -6.25 -12.74 -1.73
CA GLY A 108 -6.18 -12.07 -0.43
C GLY A 108 -6.01 -10.57 -0.58
N LEU A 109 -5.17 -10.11 -1.51
CA LEU A 109 -4.94 -8.70 -1.79
C LEU A 109 -6.22 -7.99 -2.29
N ILE A 110 -6.94 -8.60 -3.23
CA ILE A 110 -8.22 -8.09 -3.71
C ILE A 110 -9.22 -7.96 -2.56
N LEU A 111 -9.36 -8.99 -1.74
CA LEU A 111 -10.30 -8.98 -0.61
C LEU A 111 -9.96 -7.88 0.39
N VAL A 112 -8.69 -7.71 0.73
CA VAL A 112 -8.22 -6.66 1.65
C VAL A 112 -8.51 -5.27 1.08
N LYS A 113 -8.18 -5.02 -0.18
CA LYS A 113 -8.44 -3.73 -0.83
C LYS A 113 -9.94 -3.43 -0.90
N LEU A 114 -10.77 -4.40 -1.29
CA LEU A 114 -12.22 -4.24 -1.33
C LEU A 114 -12.79 -3.96 0.06
N PHE A 115 -12.33 -4.67 1.08
CA PHE A 115 -12.79 -4.48 2.46
C PHE A 115 -12.50 -3.06 2.96
N VAL A 116 -11.28 -2.56 2.76
CA VAL A 116 -10.91 -1.19 3.17
C VAL A 116 -11.69 -0.15 2.36
N LEU A 117 -11.79 -0.34 1.04
CA LEU A 117 -12.58 0.53 0.17
C LEU A 117 -14.03 0.63 0.66
N MET A 118 -14.67 -0.50 0.95
CA MET A 118 -16.03 -0.54 1.46
C MET A 118 -16.17 0.19 2.81
N ILE A 119 -15.24 -0.01 3.74
CA ILE A 119 -15.24 0.70 5.02
C ILE A 119 -15.18 2.21 4.80
N VAL A 120 -14.22 2.69 4.00
CA VAL A 120 -14.03 4.12 3.76
C VAL A 120 -15.27 4.74 3.13
N VAL A 121 -15.83 4.10 2.09
CA VAL A 121 -17.05 4.57 1.41
C VAL A 121 -18.25 4.59 2.36
N VAL A 122 -18.47 3.53 3.13
CA VAL A 122 -19.59 3.45 4.09
C VAL A 122 -19.45 4.53 5.16
N LEU A 123 -18.26 4.74 5.73
CA LEU A 123 -18.03 5.79 6.73
C LEU A 123 -18.28 7.19 6.15
N SER A 124 -17.94 7.40 4.88
CA SER A 124 -18.23 8.64 4.17
C SER A 124 -19.74 8.84 3.94
N LEU A 125 -20.44 7.81 3.49
CA LEU A 125 -21.91 7.87 3.28
C LEU A 125 -22.67 8.07 4.59
N LEU A 126 -22.15 7.57 5.71
CA LEU A 126 -22.72 7.82 7.05
C LEU A 126 -22.35 9.20 7.62
N GLY A 127 -21.57 10.00 6.90
CA GLY A 127 -21.11 11.32 7.37
C GLY A 127 -20.11 11.28 8.51
N ILE A 128 -19.50 10.12 8.82
CA ILE A 128 -18.48 9.95 9.86
C ILE A 128 -17.14 10.55 9.40
N ILE A 129 -16.83 10.39 8.12
CA ILE A 129 -15.67 11.01 7.49
C ILE A 129 -16.12 11.94 6.36
N THR A 130 -15.35 13.00 6.14
CA THR A 130 -15.69 14.03 5.15
C THR A 130 -15.58 13.52 3.74
N ASP A 131 -16.63 13.75 2.93
CA ASP A 131 -16.56 13.63 1.49
C ASP A 131 -16.07 14.95 0.91
N THR A 132 -14.91 14.94 0.29
CA THR A 132 -14.36 16.12 -0.37
C THR A 132 -14.96 16.24 -1.77
N VAL A 133 -15.71 17.31 -1.99
CA VAL A 133 -16.39 17.59 -3.27
C VAL A 133 -15.54 18.55 -4.08
N TYR A 134 -15.20 18.16 -5.28
CA TYR A 134 -14.46 18.99 -6.24
C TYR A 134 -15.39 19.44 -7.36
N LEU A 135 -15.52 20.75 -7.51
CA LEU A 135 -16.28 21.38 -8.61
C LEU A 135 -15.31 21.70 -9.75
N LYS A 136 -15.54 21.12 -10.91
CA LYS A 136 -14.73 21.36 -12.09
C LYS A 136 -15.65 21.75 -13.25
N LEU A 137 -15.70 23.06 -13.53
CA LEU A 137 -16.48 23.69 -14.62
C LEU A 137 -17.96 23.28 -14.70
N SER A 138 -18.27 22.06 -15.11
CA SER A 138 -19.63 21.51 -15.24
C SER A 138 -19.83 20.22 -14.44
N ASP A 139 -18.77 19.66 -13.85
CA ASP A 139 -18.80 18.35 -13.22
C ASP A 139 -18.57 18.44 -11.72
N VAL A 140 -19.32 17.63 -10.98
CA VAL A 140 -19.17 17.43 -9.54
C VAL A 140 -18.51 16.08 -9.32
N SER A 141 -17.34 16.07 -8.69
CA SER A 141 -16.62 14.85 -8.37
C SER A 141 -16.55 14.64 -6.86
N HIS A 142 -17.04 13.49 -6.40
CA HIS A 142 -17.02 13.08 -5.00
C HIS A 142 -15.80 12.19 -4.69
N SER A 143 -15.13 12.43 -3.57
CA SER A 143 -13.99 11.62 -3.12
C SER A 143 -14.41 10.37 -2.35
N LEU A 144 -15.67 10.30 -1.91
CA LEU A 144 -16.26 9.22 -1.11
C LEU A 144 -15.36 8.80 0.06
N GLY A 145 -14.90 9.79 0.82
CA GLY A 145 -14.06 9.57 2.01
C GLY A 145 -12.56 9.49 1.78
N PHE A 146 -12.10 9.57 0.53
CA PHE A 146 -10.69 9.74 0.20
C PHE A 146 -10.30 11.22 0.12
N PHE A 147 -9.01 11.54 0.14
CA PHE A 147 -8.55 12.92 0.02
C PHE A 147 -8.92 13.59 -1.29
N HIS A 148 -8.97 12.81 -2.37
CA HIS A 148 -9.23 13.30 -3.70
C HIS A 148 -9.97 12.26 -4.53
N PRO A 149 -10.89 12.65 -5.45
CA PRO A 149 -11.57 11.71 -6.35
C PRO A 149 -10.61 10.83 -7.17
N ASN A 150 -9.47 11.38 -7.57
CA ASN A 150 -8.45 10.62 -8.30
C ASN A 150 -7.85 9.48 -7.44
N THR A 151 -7.78 9.65 -6.13
CA THR A 151 -7.29 8.60 -5.21
C THR A 151 -8.27 7.43 -5.19
N LEU A 152 -9.57 7.70 -5.10
CA LEU A 152 -10.60 6.68 -5.23
C LEU A 152 -10.49 5.95 -6.57
N GLY A 153 -10.32 6.70 -7.66
CA GLY A 153 -10.11 6.13 -9.00
C GLY A 153 -8.86 5.24 -9.08
N ALA A 154 -7.75 5.68 -8.52
CA ALA A 154 -6.50 4.91 -8.49
C ALA A 154 -6.62 3.61 -7.68
N VAL A 155 -7.28 3.66 -6.50
CA VAL A 155 -7.56 2.47 -5.69
C VAL A 155 -8.44 1.48 -6.45
N SER A 156 -9.54 1.96 -7.06
CA SER A 156 -10.46 1.13 -7.85
C SER A 156 -9.76 0.49 -9.05
N LEU A 157 -8.93 1.27 -9.77
CA LEU A 157 -8.12 0.77 -10.88
C LEU A 157 -7.11 -0.29 -10.43
N SER A 158 -6.48 -0.11 -9.27
CA SER A 158 -5.55 -1.11 -8.73
C SER A 158 -6.23 -2.44 -8.43
N ILE A 159 -7.47 -2.40 -7.90
CA ILE A 159 -8.27 -3.62 -7.68
C ILE A 159 -8.64 -4.28 -9.01
N PHE A 160 -9.01 -3.48 -10.02
CA PHE A 160 -9.30 -3.99 -11.36
C PHE A 160 -8.09 -4.72 -11.97
N PHE A 161 -6.89 -4.15 -11.85
CA PHE A 161 -5.67 -4.80 -12.33
C PHE A 161 -5.35 -6.10 -11.59
N ASP A 162 -5.54 -6.13 -10.25
CA ASP A 162 -5.35 -7.38 -9.49
C ASP A 162 -6.34 -8.47 -9.96
N CYS A 163 -7.60 -8.09 -10.22
CA CYS A 163 -8.59 -9.02 -10.79
C CYS A 163 -8.16 -9.48 -12.18
N PHE A 164 -7.71 -8.56 -13.04
CA PHE A 164 -7.27 -8.90 -14.39
C PHE A 164 -6.11 -9.90 -14.37
N ILE A 165 -5.10 -9.70 -13.50
CA ILE A 165 -3.99 -10.64 -13.33
C ILE A 165 -4.51 -12.01 -12.86
N LEU A 166 -5.48 -12.04 -11.95
CA LEU A 166 -6.04 -13.30 -11.45
C LEU A 166 -6.76 -14.12 -12.53
N PHE A 167 -7.36 -13.45 -13.53
CA PHE A 167 -8.16 -14.07 -14.58
C PHE A 167 -7.41 -14.31 -15.90
N GLN A 168 -6.18 -13.81 -16.06
CA GLN A 168 -5.37 -14.02 -17.28
C GLN A 168 -4.83 -15.44 -17.47
N GLU A 169 -4.95 -16.30 -16.49
CA GLU A 169 -4.52 -17.70 -16.51
C GLU A 169 -5.72 -18.66 -16.44
#